data_96bf9f34dcdb82b3ab973280c2985651
#
_entry.id   96bf9f34dcdb82b3ab973280c2985651
#
_cell.length_a   1.000
_cell.length_b   1.000
_cell.length_c   1.000
_cell.angle_alpha   90.00
_cell.angle_beta   90.00
_cell.angle_gamma   90.00
#
_symmetry.space_group_name_H-M   'P 1'
#
loop_
_entity.id
_entity.type
_entity.pdbx_description
1 polymer ?
#
loop_
_entity_poly.entity_id
_entity_poly.type
_entity_poly.pdbx_seq_one_letter_code
_entity_poly.pdbx_strand_id
1 'polypeptide(L)'
;MESNKIFGQELWGTLYTIAKDVKIQIEFNPNKVKEYRLIGYENRMLNNEDFNDDKKDAGEIGSGHTVTAIYEVVLSDGSESSGKVDPLNYQISSVVKSNDIMTLKIRYKKPNQDFSRLITEKVTEGDLKKSENTKNFMLAVSVAEFGMLLRDSEYKGSASFDHVLLWAKRAKGEDTYGYIAELITLVEKSKLLAKL
;
A
#
# COMPACT_ATOMS: atom_id res chain seq x y z
N MET A 1 -19.48 11.86 -13.15
CA MET A 1 -19.42 10.62 -12.36
C MET A 1 -19.01 10.87 -10.91
N GLU A 2 -18.01 11.71 -10.64
CA GLU A 2 -17.46 11.96 -9.30
C GLU A 2 -18.50 12.38 -8.24
N SER A 3 -19.39 13.33 -8.56
CA SER A 3 -20.44 13.78 -7.63
C SER A 3 -21.42 12.64 -7.26
N ASN A 4 -21.75 11.75 -8.19
CA ASN A 4 -22.60 10.58 -7.91
C ASN A 4 -21.92 9.56 -7.01
N LYS A 5 -20.60 9.40 -7.15
CA LYS A 5 -19.78 8.56 -6.28
C LYS A 5 -19.78 9.13 -4.85
N ILE A 6 -19.43 10.41 -4.70
CA ILE A 6 -19.29 11.05 -3.40
C ILE A 6 -20.64 11.16 -2.67
N PHE A 7 -21.67 11.69 -3.33
CA PHE A 7 -22.97 11.95 -2.70
C PHE A 7 -23.96 10.76 -2.73
N GLY A 8 -23.73 9.77 -3.59
CA GLY A 8 -24.60 8.60 -3.69
C GLY A 8 -24.08 7.40 -2.91
N GLN A 9 -22.82 7.06 -3.09
CA GLN A 9 -22.25 5.79 -2.60
C GLN A 9 -21.34 5.94 -1.40
N GLU A 10 -20.51 7.00 -1.37
CA GLU A 10 -19.51 7.19 -0.30
C GLU A 10 -20.01 8.06 0.85
N LEU A 11 -21.18 8.72 0.69
CA LEU A 11 -21.74 9.62 1.71
C LEU A 11 -21.88 8.94 3.09
N TRP A 12 -22.42 7.73 3.11
CA TRP A 12 -22.61 6.98 4.36
C TRP A 12 -21.27 6.58 5.01
N GLY A 13 -20.27 6.21 4.20
CA GLY A 13 -18.93 5.91 4.69
C GLY A 13 -18.24 7.13 5.31
N THR A 14 -18.46 8.31 4.75
CA THR A 14 -17.92 9.57 5.28
C THR A 14 -18.62 10.01 6.56
N LEU A 15 -19.92 9.73 6.69
CA LEU A 15 -20.72 10.12 7.86
C LEU A 15 -20.56 9.18 9.07
N TYR A 16 -20.22 7.91 8.85
CA TYR A 16 -20.10 6.91 9.90
C TYR A 16 -18.67 6.42 10.05
N THR A 17 -17.90 7.10 10.87
CA THR A 17 -16.55 6.66 11.28
C THR A 17 -16.65 5.38 12.09
N ILE A 18 -15.97 4.31 11.68
CA ILE A 18 -15.87 3.03 12.40
C ILE A 18 -14.54 2.86 13.14
N ALA A 19 -13.51 3.58 12.71
CA ALA A 19 -12.21 3.61 13.37
C ALA A 19 -11.59 5.00 13.24
N LYS A 20 -11.07 5.53 14.36
CA LYS A 20 -10.34 6.80 14.45
C LYS A 20 -8.87 6.54 14.69
N ASP A 21 -8.03 7.51 14.37
CA ASP A 21 -6.58 7.50 14.61
C ASP A 21 -5.92 6.22 14.12
N VAL A 22 -6.28 5.80 12.92
CA VAL A 22 -5.76 4.57 12.32
C VAL A 22 -4.32 4.78 11.86
N LYS A 23 -3.41 4.05 12.47
CA LYS A 23 -1.97 4.08 12.19
C LYS A 23 -1.52 2.71 11.72
N ILE A 24 -0.77 2.66 10.65
CA ILE A 24 -0.22 1.43 10.07
C ILE A 24 1.30 1.48 10.19
N GLN A 25 1.88 0.42 10.73
CA GLN A 25 3.31 0.22 10.78
C GLN A 25 3.65 -1.14 10.20
N ILE A 26 4.63 -1.18 9.29
CA ILE A 26 5.17 -2.41 8.73
C ILE A 26 6.63 -2.52 9.12
N GLU A 27 7.00 -3.67 9.66
CA GLU A 27 8.37 -4.04 9.97
C GLU A 27 8.77 -5.20 9.06
N PHE A 28 9.70 -4.97 8.16
CA PHE A 28 10.26 -6.01 7.30
C PHE A 28 11.40 -6.73 7.98
N ASN A 29 11.45 -8.06 7.81
CA ASN A 29 12.54 -8.88 8.31
C ASN A 29 13.80 -8.69 7.45
N PRO A 30 14.88 -8.11 7.98
CA PRO A 30 16.08 -7.83 7.20
C PRO A 30 16.82 -9.09 6.69
N ASN A 31 16.54 -10.27 7.25
CA ASN A 31 17.05 -11.54 6.72
C ASN A 31 16.31 -12.01 5.45
N LYS A 32 15.12 -11.46 5.18
CA LYS A 32 14.23 -11.88 4.09
C LYS A 32 13.99 -10.78 3.06
N VAL A 33 14.12 -9.54 3.49
CA VAL A 33 13.86 -8.36 2.68
C VAL A 33 15.10 -7.49 2.65
N LYS A 34 15.66 -7.32 1.46
CA LYS A 34 16.84 -6.51 1.22
C LYS A 34 16.52 -5.03 1.11
N GLU A 35 15.46 -4.73 0.39
CA GLU A 35 15.02 -3.37 0.12
C GLU A 35 13.49 -3.32 0.09
N TYR A 36 12.92 -2.21 0.49
CA TYR A 36 11.48 -1.98 0.35
C TYR A 36 11.19 -0.49 0.17
N ARG A 37 10.06 -0.22 -0.45
CA ARG A 37 9.60 1.14 -0.73
C ARG A 37 8.07 1.20 -0.70
N LEU A 38 7.53 2.19 0.00
CA LEU A 38 6.11 2.53 -0.07
C LEU A 38 5.83 3.24 -1.40
N ILE A 39 4.78 2.82 -2.10
CA ILE A 39 4.33 3.46 -3.34
C ILE A 39 3.15 4.37 -3.02
N GLY A 40 3.33 5.67 -3.23
CA GLY A 40 2.36 6.69 -2.81
C GLY A 40 2.40 6.95 -1.30
N TYR A 41 1.53 7.83 -0.83
CA TYR A 41 1.45 8.24 0.57
C TYR A 41 2.71 8.90 1.17
N GLU A 42 3.66 9.32 0.35
CA GLU A 42 4.94 9.90 0.79
C GLU A 42 4.72 11.12 1.72
N ASN A 43 3.63 11.87 1.50
CA ASN A 43 3.25 13.04 2.30
C ASN A 43 2.42 12.70 3.56
N ARG A 44 2.18 11.42 3.84
CA ARG A 44 1.35 10.96 4.96
C ARG A 44 2.07 9.95 5.86
N MET A 45 3.38 9.87 5.74
CA MET A 45 4.18 9.02 6.62
C MET A 45 4.22 9.61 8.03
N LEU A 46 4.04 8.75 9.03
CA LEU A 46 4.22 9.07 10.43
C LEU A 46 5.64 8.72 10.86
N ASN A 47 6.19 9.47 11.83
CA ASN A 47 7.43 9.05 12.47
C ASN A 47 7.19 7.78 13.30
N ASN A 48 8.22 6.97 13.49
CA ASN A 48 8.10 5.71 14.25
C ASN A 48 7.60 5.94 15.69
N GLU A 49 7.97 7.03 16.32
CA GLU A 49 7.51 7.43 17.65
C GLU A 49 6.02 7.78 17.71
N ASP A 50 5.48 8.36 16.64
CA ASP A 50 4.07 8.76 16.55
C ASP A 50 3.12 7.54 16.52
N PHE A 51 3.63 6.36 16.17
CA PHE A 51 2.81 5.14 16.13
C PHE A 51 2.23 4.76 17.49
N ASN A 52 2.98 4.96 18.55
CA ASN A 52 2.57 4.63 19.93
C ASN A 52 1.95 5.82 20.67
N ASP A 53 1.96 7.01 20.10
CA ASP A 53 1.39 8.19 20.73
C ASP A 53 -0.11 8.30 20.44
N ASP A 54 -0.94 8.05 21.45
CA ASP A 54 -2.41 8.15 21.34
C ASP A 54 -2.92 9.60 21.22
N LYS A 55 -2.06 10.61 21.39
CA LYS A 55 -2.41 12.02 21.19
C LYS A 55 -2.20 12.48 19.76
N LYS A 56 -1.43 11.73 18.99
CA LYS A 56 -1.16 12.04 17.60
C LYS A 56 -2.34 11.66 16.73
N ASP A 57 -2.93 12.66 16.11
CA ASP A 57 -4.01 12.50 15.14
C ASP A 57 -3.54 11.72 13.90
N ALA A 58 -4.42 10.87 13.37
CA ALA A 58 -4.14 10.04 12.21
C ALA A 58 -5.41 9.83 11.35
N GLY A 59 -5.38 8.89 10.41
CA GLY A 59 -6.48 8.67 9.49
C GLY A 59 -7.74 8.12 10.16
N GLU A 60 -8.91 8.45 9.61
CA GLU A 60 -10.18 7.86 9.98
C GLU A 60 -10.66 6.89 8.89
N ILE A 61 -11.34 5.83 9.31
CA ILE A 61 -11.98 4.88 8.40
C ILE A 61 -13.48 4.91 8.64
N GLY A 62 -14.22 5.21 7.57
CA GLY A 62 -15.67 5.18 7.57
C GLY A 62 -16.23 3.81 7.21
N SER A 63 -17.52 3.61 7.47
CA SER A 63 -18.23 2.37 7.19
C SER A 63 -18.17 2.03 5.70
N GLY A 64 -17.73 0.82 5.36
CA GLY A 64 -17.59 0.35 3.98
C GLY A 64 -16.33 0.85 3.25
N HIS A 65 -15.52 1.72 3.86
CA HIS A 65 -14.28 2.18 3.26
C HIS A 65 -13.14 1.18 3.45
N THR A 66 -12.24 1.16 2.49
CA THR A 66 -10.99 0.40 2.52
C THR A 66 -9.81 1.32 2.20
N VAL A 67 -8.67 1.02 2.80
CA VAL A 67 -7.40 1.71 2.52
C VAL A 67 -6.42 0.66 2.00
N THR A 68 -5.73 0.98 0.91
CA THR A 68 -4.72 0.11 0.31
C THR A 68 -3.37 0.79 0.36
N ALA A 69 -2.39 0.18 1.02
CA ALA A 69 -0.98 0.56 0.95
C ALA A 69 -0.23 -0.48 0.12
N ILE A 70 0.60 -0.02 -0.81
CA ILE A 70 1.38 -0.88 -1.70
C ILE A 70 2.85 -0.66 -1.40
N TYR A 71 3.57 -1.75 -1.17
CA TYR A 71 5.01 -1.76 -1.02
C TYR A 71 5.64 -2.55 -2.15
N GLU A 72 6.65 -1.98 -2.76
CA GLU A 72 7.61 -2.73 -3.58
C GLU A 72 8.67 -3.31 -2.64
N VAL A 73 8.96 -4.59 -2.82
CA VAL A 73 9.85 -5.34 -1.93
C VAL A 73 10.84 -6.13 -2.74
N VAL A 74 12.13 -5.98 -2.43
CA VAL A 74 13.20 -6.82 -2.97
C VAL A 74 13.54 -7.86 -1.92
N LEU A 75 13.27 -9.12 -2.24
CA LEU A 75 13.60 -10.23 -1.34
C LEU A 75 15.12 -10.48 -1.31
N SER A 76 15.61 -10.89 -0.15
CA SER A 76 16.99 -11.33 0.00
C SER A 76 17.16 -12.70 -0.63
N ASP A 77 18.16 -12.84 -1.48
CA ASP A 77 18.58 -14.12 -2.07
C ASP A 77 19.57 -14.89 -1.19
N GLY A 78 19.81 -14.40 0.02
CA GLY A 78 20.80 -14.96 0.95
C GLY A 78 22.23 -14.49 0.69
N SER A 79 22.46 -13.68 -0.35
CA SER A 79 23.71 -12.96 -0.52
C SER A 79 23.78 -11.80 0.49
N GLU A 80 24.96 -11.53 1.01
CA GLU A 80 25.16 -10.40 1.90
C GLU A 80 24.68 -9.10 1.23
N SER A 81 23.98 -8.25 1.99
CA SER A 81 23.46 -6.99 1.47
C SER A 81 24.63 -6.21 0.86
N SER A 82 24.50 -5.85 -0.41
CA SER A 82 25.53 -5.11 -1.15
C SER A 82 25.70 -3.66 -0.70
N GLY A 83 24.93 -3.21 0.30
CA GLY A 83 25.15 -1.93 0.95
C GLY A 83 26.34 -2.03 1.90
N LYS A 84 27.48 -1.49 1.50
CA LYS A 84 28.60 -1.23 2.41
C LYS A 84 28.18 -0.15 3.42
N VAL A 85 27.42 -0.57 4.42
CA VAL A 85 27.18 0.28 5.58
C VAL A 85 28.27 -0.07 6.60
N ASP A 86 29.02 0.93 7.03
CA ASP A 86 30.03 0.72 8.06
C ASP A 86 29.37 0.21 9.34
N PRO A 87 30.05 -0.70 10.11
CA PRO A 87 29.55 -1.15 11.38
C PRO A 87 29.24 0.02 12.31
N LEU A 88 28.11 -0.04 12.99
CA LEU A 88 27.76 0.98 13.97
C LEU A 88 28.71 0.90 15.17
N ASN A 89 29.33 2.03 15.56
CA ASN A 89 30.27 2.07 16.68
C ASN A 89 29.62 1.91 18.05
N TYR A 90 28.33 2.23 18.17
CA TYR A 90 27.64 2.34 19.47
C TYR A 90 26.41 1.42 19.56
N GLN A 91 26.12 0.62 18.56
CA GLN A 91 24.99 -0.31 18.54
C GLN A 91 25.40 -1.66 17.96
N ILE A 92 25.01 -2.72 18.65
CA ILE A 92 25.09 -4.09 18.13
C ILE A 92 23.66 -4.45 17.68
N SER A 93 23.41 -4.56 16.38
CA SER A 93 22.15 -5.07 15.88
C SER A 93 22.22 -6.59 15.75
N SER A 94 21.46 -7.29 16.57
CA SER A 94 21.21 -8.72 16.37
C SER A 94 19.90 -8.90 15.62
N VAL A 95 19.95 -9.59 14.48
CA VAL A 95 18.74 -9.91 13.72
C VAL A 95 18.17 -11.23 14.20
N VAL A 96 16.88 -11.23 14.56
CA VAL A 96 16.17 -12.44 14.99
C VAL A 96 15.91 -13.31 13.77
N LYS A 97 16.34 -14.57 13.83
CA LYS A 97 16.01 -15.55 12.78
C LYS A 97 14.54 -15.92 12.85
N SER A 98 13.79 -15.64 11.80
CA SER A 98 12.37 -15.98 11.64
C SER A 98 12.07 -16.32 10.20
N ASN A 99 11.03 -17.10 9.98
CA ASN A 99 10.45 -17.33 8.64
C ASN A 99 9.47 -16.24 8.24
N ASP A 100 9.21 -15.28 9.10
CA ASP A 100 8.36 -14.14 8.80
C ASP A 100 9.10 -13.23 7.80
N ILE A 101 8.36 -12.70 6.84
CA ILE A 101 8.85 -11.70 5.87
C ILE A 101 8.62 -10.32 6.42
N MET A 102 7.44 -10.11 7.03
CA MET A 102 7.10 -8.84 7.65
C MET A 102 6.10 -9.04 8.78
N THR A 103 6.03 -8.05 9.64
CA THR A 103 4.97 -7.88 10.65
C THR A 103 4.20 -6.59 10.32
N LEU A 104 2.89 -6.72 10.17
CA LEU A 104 1.96 -5.61 10.03
C LEU A 104 1.35 -5.31 11.40
N LYS A 105 1.40 -4.05 11.81
CA LYS A 105 0.76 -3.55 13.03
C LYS A 105 -0.24 -2.45 12.65
N ILE A 106 -1.47 -2.56 13.12
CA ILE A 106 -2.51 -1.56 12.93
C ILE A 106 -3.00 -1.12 14.29
N ARG A 107 -2.82 0.16 14.60
CA ARG A 107 -3.33 0.78 15.82
C ARG A 107 -4.53 1.65 15.46
N TYR A 108 -5.60 1.57 16.21
CA TYR A 108 -6.83 2.33 15.96
C TYR A 108 -7.64 2.54 17.25
N LYS A 109 -8.47 3.56 17.27
CA LYS A 109 -9.49 3.79 18.31
C LYS A 109 -10.88 3.47 17.77
N LYS A 110 -11.74 2.91 18.61
CA LYS A 110 -13.18 2.86 18.30
C LYS A 110 -13.78 4.26 18.38
N PRO A 111 -14.89 4.56 17.65
CA PRO A 111 -15.47 5.91 17.62
C PRO A 111 -15.71 6.54 18.99
N ASN A 112 -16.16 5.74 19.96
CA ASN A 112 -16.52 6.18 21.30
C ASN A 112 -15.46 5.85 22.36
N GLN A 113 -14.19 5.67 21.97
CA GLN A 113 -13.09 5.33 22.88
C GLN A 113 -11.88 6.23 22.62
N ASP A 114 -11.17 6.59 23.69
CA ASP A 114 -9.98 7.44 23.63
C ASP A 114 -8.68 6.64 23.72
N PHE A 115 -8.75 5.34 23.98
CA PHE A 115 -7.60 4.44 23.99
C PHE A 115 -7.51 3.61 22.70
N SER A 116 -6.31 3.42 22.21
CA SER A 116 -6.06 2.65 21.02
C SER A 116 -6.03 1.13 21.26
N ARG A 117 -6.34 0.39 20.21
CA ARG A 117 -6.21 -1.06 20.11
C ARG A 117 -5.16 -1.39 19.06
N LEU A 118 -4.50 -2.52 19.26
CA LEU A 118 -3.47 -3.02 18.34
C LEU A 118 -3.95 -4.33 17.70
N ILE A 119 -3.85 -4.39 16.38
CA ILE A 119 -3.91 -5.62 15.58
C ILE A 119 -2.51 -5.89 15.08
N THR A 120 -2.07 -7.14 15.16
CA THR A 120 -0.76 -7.55 14.64
C THR A 120 -0.94 -8.79 13.77
N GLU A 121 -0.42 -8.74 12.56
CA GLU A 121 -0.42 -9.84 11.61
C GLU A 121 1.00 -10.07 11.09
N LYS A 122 1.35 -11.34 10.86
CA LYS A 122 2.63 -11.74 10.32
C LYS A 122 2.45 -12.37 8.95
N VAL A 123 3.29 -12.00 8.01
CA VAL A 123 3.34 -12.60 6.68
C VAL A 123 4.59 -13.46 6.58
N THR A 124 4.40 -14.72 6.26
CA THR A 124 5.47 -15.72 6.13
C THR A 124 5.80 -16.04 4.68
N GLU A 125 6.91 -16.73 4.43
CA GLU A 125 7.23 -17.26 3.10
C GLU A 125 6.15 -18.23 2.58
N GLY A 126 5.46 -18.95 3.49
CA GLY A 126 4.37 -19.85 3.14
C GLY A 126 3.17 -19.10 2.58
N ASP A 127 2.91 -17.91 3.08
CA ASP A 127 1.80 -17.07 2.63
C ASP A 127 2.08 -16.49 1.23
N LEU A 128 3.32 -16.11 0.94
CA LEU A 128 3.71 -15.68 -0.41
C LEU A 128 3.50 -16.77 -1.46
N LYS A 129 3.83 -18.02 -1.13
CA LYS A 129 3.66 -19.14 -2.06
C LYS A 129 2.20 -19.49 -2.34
N LYS A 130 1.29 -19.14 -1.43
CA LYS A 130 -0.14 -19.36 -1.57
C LYS A 130 -0.88 -18.15 -2.13
N SER A 131 -0.22 -17.00 -2.23
CA SER A 131 -0.86 -15.77 -2.70
C SER A 131 -1.17 -15.86 -4.18
N GLU A 132 -2.38 -15.46 -4.53
CA GLU A 132 -2.82 -15.29 -5.91
C GLU A 132 -3.07 -13.81 -6.21
N ASN A 133 -2.89 -13.42 -7.45
CA ASN A 133 -3.20 -12.07 -7.89
C ASN A 133 -4.70 -11.86 -7.96
N THR A 134 -5.30 -11.39 -6.87
CA THR A 134 -6.72 -11.06 -6.84
C THR A 134 -7.05 -9.88 -7.75
N LYS A 135 -8.33 -9.76 -8.16
CA LYS A 135 -8.79 -8.60 -8.96
C LYS A 135 -8.49 -7.27 -8.28
N ASN A 136 -8.69 -7.20 -6.95
CA ASN A 136 -8.39 -5.98 -6.18
C ASN A 136 -6.90 -5.65 -6.19
N PHE A 137 -6.03 -6.66 -6.06
CA PHE A 137 -4.58 -6.47 -6.16
C PHE A 137 -4.19 -5.97 -7.56
N MET A 138 -4.70 -6.63 -8.62
CA MET A 138 -4.43 -6.21 -10.00
C MET A 138 -4.88 -4.77 -10.27
N LEU A 139 -6.04 -4.37 -9.76
CA LEU A 139 -6.53 -3.00 -9.86
C LEU A 139 -5.61 -2.02 -9.13
N ALA A 140 -5.26 -2.32 -7.88
CA ALA A 140 -4.40 -1.45 -7.07
C ALA A 140 -3.02 -1.25 -7.72
N VAL A 141 -2.40 -2.32 -8.22
CA VAL A 141 -1.12 -2.26 -8.96
C VAL A 141 -1.27 -1.42 -10.23
N SER A 142 -2.36 -1.62 -11.01
CA SER A 142 -2.57 -0.84 -12.23
C SER A 142 -2.69 0.67 -11.96
N VAL A 143 -3.38 1.06 -10.88
CA VAL A 143 -3.49 2.46 -10.47
C VAL A 143 -2.14 3.02 -10.02
N ALA A 144 -1.37 2.24 -9.25
CA ALA A 144 -0.05 2.64 -8.78
C ALA A 144 0.94 2.83 -9.94
N GLU A 145 0.99 1.87 -10.86
CA GLU A 145 1.82 1.96 -12.07
C GLU A 145 1.43 3.17 -12.94
N PHE A 146 0.14 3.38 -13.15
CA PHE A 146 -0.34 4.54 -13.89
C PHE A 146 0.10 5.85 -13.24
N GLY A 147 -0.03 5.97 -11.92
CA GLY A 147 0.44 7.13 -11.17
C GLY A 147 1.95 7.35 -11.29
N MET A 148 2.77 6.29 -11.30
CA MET A 148 4.22 6.39 -11.51
C MET A 148 4.56 6.85 -12.94
N LEU A 149 3.83 6.38 -13.95
CA LEU A 149 4.02 6.82 -15.34
C LEU A 149 3.67 8.30 -15.52
N LEU A 150 2.54 8.75 -14.95
CA LEU A 150 2.11 10.14 -15.05
C LEU A 150 3.07 11.13 -14.38
N ARG A 151 3.72 10.72 -13.28
CA ARG A 151 4.69 11.53 -12.55
C ARG A 151 6.11 11.42 -13.11
N ASP A 152 6.31 10.61 -14.13
CA ASP A 152 7.64 10.25 -14.63
C ASP A 152 8.59 9.79 -13.51
N SER A 153 8.08 8.95 -12.63
CA SER A 153 8.82 8.47 -11.45
C SER A 153 10.12 7.79 -11.84
N GLU A 154 11.21 8.12 -11.16
CA GLU A 154 12.49 7.40 -11.30
C GLU A 154 12.38 5.91 -10.96
N TYR A 155 11.38 5.53 -10.19
CA TYR A 155 11.12 4.16 -9.76
C TYR A 155 10.10 3.42 -10.65
N LYS A 156 9.69 3.98 -11.78
CA LYS A 156 8.74 3.33 -12.69
C LYS A 156 9.27 2.02 -13.30
N GLY A 157 10.60 1.82 -13.30
CA GLY A 157 11.23 0.61 -13.83
C GLY A 157 10.76 0.29 -15.25
N SER A 158 10.26 -0.94 -15.45
CA SER A 158 9.70 -1.42 -16.72
C SER A 158 8.21 -1.12 -16.89
N ALA A 159 7.59 -0.28 -16.03
CA ALA A 159 6.18 0.08 -16.14
C ALA A 159 5.86 0.68 -17.51
N SER A 160 4.70 0.36 -18.04
CA SER A 160 4.23 0.86 -19.32
C SER A 160 2.71 1.00 -19.34
N PHE A 161 2.18 1.90 -20.17
CA PHE A 161 0.73 2.01 -20.35
C PHE A 161 0.09 0.69 -20.81
N ASP A 162 0.80 -0.13 -21.59
CA ASP A 162 0.30 -1.44 -22.02
C ASP A 162 0.19 -2.41 -20.86
N HIS A 163 1.14 -2.38 -19.94
CA HIS A 163 1.12 -3.19 -18.73
C HIS A 163 -0.03 -2.76 -17.80
N VAL A 164 -0.20 -1.45 -17.58
CA VAL A 164 -1.33 -0.91 -16.83
C VAL A 164 -2.67 -1.36 -17.43
N LEU A 165 -2.84 -1.26 -18.75
CA LEU A 165 -4.05 -1.70 -19.45
C LEU A 165 -4.30 -3.20 -19.29
N LEU A 166 -3.25 -4.02 -19.34
CA LEU A 166 -3.34 -5.47 -19.14
C LEU A 166 -3.90 -5.80 -17.76
N TRP A 167 -3.35 -5.20 -16.71
CA TRP A 167 -3.78 -5.41 -15.33
C TRP A 167 -5.19 -4.88 -15.06
N ALA A 168 -5.49 -3.66 -15.52
CA ALA A 168 -6.81 -3.05 -15.37
C ALA A 168 -7.91 -3.89 -16.06
N LYS A 169 -7.65 -4.38 -17.29
CA LYS A 169 -8.59 -5.23 -18.02
C LYS A 169 -8.83 -6.57 -17.32
N ARG A 170 -7.79 -7.19 -16.74
CA ARG A 170 -7.92 -8.42 -15.94
C ARG A 170 -8.69 -8.20 -14.64
N ALA A 171 -8.55 -7.03 -14.04
CA ALA A 171 -9.24 -6.66 -12.81
C ALA A 171 -10.72 -6.35 -13.01
N LYS A 172 -11.14 -5.97 -14.23
CA LYS A 172 -12.43 -5.31 -14.50
C LYS A 172 -13.66 -6.05 -13.99
N GLY A 173 -13.73 -7.38 -14.04
CA GLY A 173 -14.94 -8.10 -13.58
C GLY A 173 -16.23 -7.50 -14.14
N GLU A 174 -17.28 -7.43 -13.31
CA GLU A 174 -18.59 -6.86 -13.70
C GLU A 174 -18.58 -5.36 -13.83
N ASP A 175 -17.74 -4.66 -13.03
CA ASP A 175 -17.57 -3.20 -13.05
C ASP A 175 -18.90 -2.43 -13.08
N THR A 176 -19.79 -2.79 -12.16
CA THR A 176 -21.19 -2.29 -12.09
C THR A 176 -21.32 -0.77 -12.19
N TYR A 177 -20.34 -0.02 -11.68
CA TYR A 177 -20.32 1.44 -11.69
C TYR A 177 -19.47 2.05 -12.81
N GLY A 178 -18.79 1.22 -13.59
CA GLY A 178 -17.96 1.66 -14.73
C GLY A 178 -16.64 2.35 -14.36
N TYR A 179 -16.20 2.28 -13.10
CA TYR A 179 -14.97 2.97 -12.67
C TYR A 179 -13.71 2.40 -13.30
N ILE A 180 -13.66 1.07 -13.47
CA ILE A 180 -12.51 0.43 -14.09
C ILE A 180 -12.51 0.70 -15.61
N ALA A 181 -13.68 0.74 -16.24
CA ALA A 181 -13.80 1.13 -17.64
C ALA A 181 -13.35 2.59 -17.87
N GLU A 182 -13.68 3.49 -16.95
CA GLU A 182 -13.22 4.88 -17.00
C GLU A 182 -11.70 4.97 -16.83
N LEU A 183 -11.10 4.24 -15.88
CA LEU A 183 -9.65 4.13 -15.72
C LEU A 183 -8.98 3.65 -17.01
N ILE A 184 -9.48 2.57 -17.62
CA ILE A 184 -8.94 2.04 -18.88
C ILE A 184 -8.96 3.12 -19.97
N THR A 185 -10.08 3.82 -20.12
CA THR A 185 -10.21 4.92 -21.09
C THR A 185 -9.22 6.05 -20.82
N LEU A 186 -9.02 6.39 -19.56
CA LEU A 186 -8.05 7.42 -19.15
C LEU A 186 -6.62 7.00 -19.51
N VAL A 187 -6.25 5.76 -19.23
CA VAL A 187 -4.93 5.22 -19.56
C VAL A 187 -4.69 5.19 -21.07
N GLU A 188 -5.70 4.76 -21.86
CA GLU A 188 -5.62 4.75 -23.32
C GLU A 188 -5.39 6.16 -23.89
N LYS A 189 -6.10 7.17 -23.40
CA LYS A 189 -5.90 8.57 -23.77
C LYS A 189 -4.50 9.07 -23.39
N SER A 190 -4.06 8.78 -22.17
CA SER A 190 -2.72 9.17 -21.71
C SER A 190 -1.61 8.54 -22.56
N LYS A 191 -1.78 7.26 -22.95
CA LYS A 191 -0.85 6.58 -23.85
C LYS A 191 -0.74 7.26 -25.22
N LEU A 192 -1.85 7.78 -25.76
CA LEU A 192 -1.83 8.52 -27.04
C LEU A 192 -1.07 9.85 -26.90
N LEU A 193 -1.30 10.57 -25.79
CA LEU A 193 -0.63 11.86 -25.54
C LEU A 193 0.87 11.69 -25.27
N ALA A 194 1.29 10.62 -24.60
CA ALA A 194 2.70 10.35 -24.31
C ALA A 194 3.53 9.96 -25.57
N LYS A 195 2.90 9.74 -26.72
CA LYS A 195 3.56 9.47 -28.01
C LYS A 195 3.79 10.73 -28.84
N LEU A 196 3.26 11.87 -28.41
CA LEU A 196 3.43 13.18 -29.04
C LEU A 196 4.63 13.90 -28.47
#